data_3bb28dca210ff1a9f2b211466168764a
#
_entry.id   3bb28dca210ff1a9f2b211466168764a
#
_cell.length_a   1.000
_cell.length_b   1.000
_cell.length_c   1.000
_cell.angle_alpha   90.00
_cell.angle_beta   90.00
_cell.angle_gamma   90.00
#
_symmetry.space_group_name_H-M   'P 1'
#
loop_
_entity.id
_entity.type
_entity.pdbx_description
1 polymer ?
#
loop_
_entity_poly.entity_id
_entity_poly.type
_entity_poly.pdbx_seq_one_letter_code
_entity_poly.pdbx_strand_id
1 'polypeptide(L)'
;MARPSIMSRMHGFTLLEIMVALAIFATLATAVLSASQYVVRQARVVEERLLAAWVADNRLNELRLQPGLAIGQSQGLVRMDRRDWVVRQRIQTASDSRLFTVDIEVGLVGRDQILHRVSSWIASRHE
;
A
#
# COMPACT_ATOMS: atom_id res chain seq x y z
N MET A 1 -16.27 63.80 45.44
CA MET A 1 -15.26 62.81 44.99
C MET A 1 -15.87 61.93 43.91
N ALA A 2 -15.49 62.20 42.66
CA ALA A 2 -15.93 61.37 41.57
C ALA A 2 -15.06 60.10 41.53
N ARG A 3 -15.66 58.97 41.74
CA ARG A 3 -14.98 57.70 41.48
C ARG A 3 -14.79 57.55 39.98
N PRO A 4 -13.58 57.25 39.48
CA PRO A 4 -13.44 56.89 38.11
C PRO A 4 -14.15 55.56 37.90
N SER A 5 -15.22 55.57 37.15
CA SER A 5 -15.81 54.35 36.63
C SER A 5 -14.77 53.70 35.76
N ILE A 6 -14.20 52.62 36.25
CA ILE A 6 -13.42 51.73 35.40
C ILE A 6 -14.45 51.09 34.45
N MET A 7 -14.68 51.75 33.33
CA MET A 7 -15.33 51.10 32.22
C MET A 7 -14.40 49.98 31.82
N SER A 8 -14.70 48.77 32.27
CA SER A 8 -14.12 47.60 31.65
C SER A 8 -14.52 47.64 30.19
N ARG A 9 -13.56 47.95 29.35
CA ARG A 9 -13.73 47.85 27.91
C ARG A 9 -13.88 46.37 27.58
N MET A 10 -15.12 45.92 27.61
CA MET A 10 -15.45 44.70 26.94
C MET A 10 -15.28 44.95 25.46
N HIS A 11 -14.12 44.54 24.93
CA HIS A 11 -13.93 44.49 23.49
C HIS A 11 -14.77 43.31 23.01
N GLY A 12 -15.99 43.57 22.53
CA GLY A 12 -16.72 42.61 21.71
C GLY A 12 -15.91 42.41 20.44
N PHE A 13 -15.77 41.13 20.07
CA PHE A 13 -15.16 40.80 18.78
C PHE A 13 -15.92 41.49 17.65
N THR A 14 -15.21 42.12 16.76
CA THR A 14 -15.80 42.67 15.54
C THR A 14 -16.21 41.56 14.62
N LEU A 15 -17.23 41.80 13.80
CA LEU A 15 -17.65 40.82 12.78
C LEU A 15 -16.52 40.45 11.84
N LEU A 16 -15.68 41.43 11.46
CA LEU A 16 -14.53 41.18 10.59
C LEU A 16 -13.52 40.26 11.27
N GLU A 17 -13.26 40.44 12.56
CA GLU A 17 -12.34 39.61 13.33
C GLU A 17 -12.80 38.14 13.37
N ILE A 18 -14.10 37.90 13.59
CA ILE A 18 -14.71 36.59 13.55
C ILE A 18 -14.59 35.97 12.16
N MET A 19 -14.84 36.73 11.10
CA MET A 19 -14.73 36.26 9.72
C MET A 19 -13.29 35.85 9.36
N VAL A 20 -12.30 36.63 9.79
CA VAL A 20 -10.88 36.35 9.59
C VAL A 20 -10.48 35.08 10.37
N ALA A 21 -10.91 34.97 11.63
CA ALA A 21 -10.65 33.80 12.46
C ALA A 21 -11.25 32.52 11.84
N LEU A 22 -12.48 32.58 11.33
CA LEU A 22 -13.11 31.46 10.62
C LEU A 22 -12.39 31.09 9.33
N ALA A 23 -11.93 32.08 8.57
CA ALA A 23 -11.17 31.84 7.35
C ALA A 23 -9.85 31.14 7.64
N ILE A 24 -9.12 31.56 8.67
CA ILE A 24 -7.89 30.91 9.12
C ILE A 24 -8.17 29.50 9.59
N PHE A 25 -9.20 29.33 10.41
CA PHE A 25 -9.60 28.00 10.91
C PHE A 25 -9.96 27.05 9.77
N ALA A 26 -10.75 27.51 8.80
CA ALA A 26 -11.15 26.72 7.65
C ALA A 26 -9.94 26.30 6.80
N THR A 27 -8.98 27.20 6.61
CA THR A 27 -7.74 26.90 5.90
C THR A 27 -6.91 25.84 6.62
N LEU A 28 -6.74 25.98 7.93
CA LEU A 28 -6.01 25.01 8.75
C LEU A 28 -6.71 23.65 8.78
N ALA A 29 -8.03 23.64 8.94
CA ALA A 29 -8.82 22.41 8.91
C ALA A 29 -8.68 21.66 7.58
N THR A 30 -8.71 22.40 6.47
CA THR A 30 -8.52 21.83 5.13
C THR A 30 -7.12 21.22 4.99
N ALA A 31 -6.10 21.93 5.47
CA ALA A 31 -4.73 21.42 5.43
C ALA A 31 -4.56 20.13 6.24
N VAL A 32 -5.10 20.08 7.45
CA VAL A 32 -5.06 18.89 8.30
C VAL A 32 -5.80 17.71 7.65
N LEU A 33 -6.98 17.97 7.10
CA LEU A 33 -7.76 16.94 6.41
C LEU A 33 -7.02 16.39 5.19
N SER A 34 -6.41 17.25 4.40
CA SER A 34 -5.62 16.85 3.23
C SER A 34 -4.41 15.99 3.62
N ALA A 35 -3.70 16.40 4.68
CA ALA A 35 -2.58 15.64 5.22
C ALA A 35 -3.03 14.26 5.73
N SER A 36 -4.15 14.19 6.41
CA SER A 36 -4.72 12.92 6.90
C SER A 36 -5.08 11.98 5.77
N GLN A 37 -5.69 12.49 4.71
CA GLN A 37 -6.03 11.70 3.53
C GLN A 37 -4.78 11.18 2.81
N TYR A 38 -3.72 11.97 2.77
CA TYR A 38 -2.45 11.55 2.21
C TYR A 38 -1.85 10.37 2.99
N VAL A 39 -1.81 10.47 4.31
CA VAL A 39 -1.30 9.39 5.18
C VAL A 39 -2.10 8.11 5.00
N VAL A 40 -3.43 8.19 4.95
CA VAL A 40 -4.30 7.02 4.75
C VAL A 40 -4.02 6.36 3.40
N ARG A 41 -3.85 7.15 2.34
CA ARG A 41 -3.52 6.61 1.01
C ARG A 41 -2.17 5.92 1.00
N GLN A 42 -1.16 6.50 1.64
CA GLN A 42 0.17 5.89 1.76
C GLN A 42 0.12 4.58 2.54
N ALA A 43 -0.63 4.56 3.63
CA ALA A 43 -0.82 3.35 4.42
C ALA A 43 -1.44 2.21 3.60
N ARG A 44 -2.42 2.51 2.74
CA ARG A 44 -3.03 1.52 1.84
C ARG A 44 -2.04 0.96 0.83
N VAL A 45 -1.22 1.82 0.23
CA VAL A 45 -0.19 1.40 -0.73
C VAL A 45 0.81 0.46 -0.07
N VAL A 46 1.28 0.79 1.12
CA VAL A 46 2.20 -0.05 1.88
C VAL A 46 1.55 -1.38 2.24
N GLU A 47 0.32 -1.36 2.71
CA GLU A 47 -0.45 -2.57 3.04
C GLU A 47 -0.61 -3.48 1.81
N GLU A 48 -1.01 -2.94 0.67
CA GLU A 48 -1.15 -3.71 -0.57
C GLU A 48 0.16 -4.36 -1.00
N ARG A 49 1.28 -3.64 -0.89
CA ARG A 49 2.60 -4.18 -1.21
C ARG A 49 3.04 -5.27 -0.26
N LEU A 50 2.77 -5.13 1.03
CA LEU A 50 3.09 -6.15 2.03
C LEU A 50 2.27 -7.43 1.80
N LEU A 51 0.98 -7.29 1.51
CA LEU A 51 0.13 -8.42 1.20
C LEU A 51 0.54 -9.11 -0.10
N ALA A 52 0.90 -8.33 -1.12
CA ALA A 52 1.41 -8.86 -2.38
C ALA A 52 2.72 -9.64 -2.18
N ALA A 53 3.64 -9.12 -1.36
CA ALA A 53 4.87 -9.81 -1.01
C ALA A 53 4.59 -11.13 -0.30
N TRP A 54 3.62 -11.14 0.59
CA TRP A 54 3.23 -12.36 1.31
C TRP A 54 2.63 -13.41 0.38
N VAL A 55 1.78 -13.00 -0.54
CA VAL A 55 1.23 -13.89 -1.58
C VAL A 55 2.35 -14.47 -2.43
N ALA A 56 3.30 -13.65 -2.85
CA ALA A 56 4.45 -14.08 -3.65
C ALA A 56 5.33 -15.09 -2.89
N ASP A 57 5.63 -14.81 -1.63
CA ASP A 57 6.45 -15.69 -0.80
C ASP A 57 5.76 -17.03 -0.54
N ASN A 58 4.47 -17.02 -0.29
CA ASN A 58 3.69 -18.24 -0.14
C ASN A 58 3.74 -19.09 -1.41
N ARG A 59 3.56 -18.47 -2.57
CA ARG A 59 3.62 -19.18 -3.84
C ARG A 59 5.01 -19.75 -4.09
N LEU A 60 6.05 -19.00 -3.79
CA LEU A 60 7.43 -19.47 -3.91
C LEU A 60 7.70 -20.67 -3.02
N ASN A 61 7.21 -20.65 -1.79
CA ASN A 61 7.34 -21.77 -0.85
C ASN A 61 6.57 -23.00 -1.34
N GLU A 62 5.38 -22.83 -1.90
CA GLU A 62 4.63 -23.94 -2.51
C GLU A 62 5.43 -24.58 -3.64
N LEU A 63 6.05 -23.78 -4.50
CA LEU A 63 6.87 -24.26 -5.61
C LEU A 63 8.10 -25.04 -5.13
N ARG A 64 8.71 -24.59 -4.03
CA ARG A 64 9.85 -25.31 -3.42
C ARG A 64 9.47 -26.69 -2.87
N LEU A 65 8.23 -26.86 -2.49
CA LEU A 65 7.71 -28.11 -1.96
C LEU A 65 7.21 -29.06 -3.06
N GLN A 66 6.97 -28.57 -4.25
CA GLN A 66 6.55 -29.42 -5.37
C GLN A 66 7.67 -30.32 -5.85
N PRO A 67 7.40 -31.62 -6.07
CA PRO A 67 8.42 -32.58 -6.48
C PRO A 67 8.87 -32.42 -7.92
N GLY A 68 8.20 -31.66 -8.75
CA GLY A 68 8.58 -31.36 -10.11
C GLY A 68 8.02 -30.03 -10.55
N LEU A 69 8.85 -29.22 -11.20
CA LEU A 69 8.45 -27.93 -11.76
C LEU A 69 8.35 -28.05 -13.28
N ALA A 70 7.24 -27.59 -13.83
CA ALA A 70 7.05 -27.50 -15.26
C ALA A 70 7.55 -26.14 -15.76
N ILE A 71 8.40 -26.15 -16.77
CA ILE A 71 8.85 -24.93 -17.45
C ILE A 71 7.66 -24.30 -18.16
N GLY A 72 7.53 -22.99 -18.05
CA GLY A 72 6.50 -22.22 -18.73
C GLY A 72 5.97 -21.07 -17.90
N GLN A 73 4.95 -20.44 -18.44
CA GLN A 73 4.24 -19.34 -17.80
C GLN A 73 2.86 -19.82 -17.37
N SER A 74 2.46 -19.42 -16.17
CA SER A 74 1.11 -19.68 -15.69
C SER A 74 0.61 -18.48 -14.89
N GLN A 75 -0.70 -18.42 -14.75
CA GLN A 75 -1.38 -17.38 -14.03
C GLN A 75 -2.47 -18.00 -13.18
N GLY A 76 -2.56 -17.55 -11.95
CA GLY A 76 -3.58 -18.02 -11.02
C GLY A 76 -4.19 -16.88 -10.25
N LEU A 77 -5.34 -17.14 -9.64
CA LEU A 77 -6.01 -16.22 -8.75
C LEU A 77 -5.89 -16.74 -7.31
N VAL A 78 -5.56 -15.84 -6.41
CA VAL A 78 -5.50 -16.10 -4.97
C VAL A 78 -6.40 -15.11 -4.26
N ARG A 79 -7.28 -15.60 -3.41
CA ARG A 79 -8.09 -14.75 -2.55
C ARG A 79 -7.45 -14.66 -1.18
N MET A 80 -7.09 -13.45 -0.78
CA MET A 80 -6.50 -13.17 0.53
C MET A 80 -6.91 -11.77 0.98
N ASP A 81 -7.24 -11.63 2.26
CA ASP A 81 -7.68 -10.38 2.86
C ASP A 81 -8.84 -9.71 2.09
N ARG A 82 -9.84 -10.51 1.71
CA ARG A 82 -11.03 -10.08 0.94
C ARG A 82 -10.72 -9.46 -0.42
N ARG A 83 -9.51 -9.70 -0.93
CA ARG A 83 -9.06 -9.21 -2.23
C ARG A 83 -8.68 -10.36 -3.13
N ASP A 84 -8.91 -10.19 -4.43
CA ASP A 84 -8.49 -11.15 -5.43
C ASP A 84 -7.15 -10.72 -6.00
N TRP A 85 -6.16 -11.59 -5.87
CA TRP A 85 -4.80 -11.36 -6.33
C TRP A 85 -4.53 -12.16 -7.58
N VAL A 86 -3.86 -11.55 -8.56
CA VAL A 86 -3.34 -12.23 -9.74
C VAL A 86 -1.88 -12.58 -9.46
N VAL A 87 -1.57 -13.86 -9.54
CA VAL A 87 -0.20 -14.37 -9.41
C VAL A 87 0.23 -14.89 -10.77
N ARG A 88 1.23 -14.25 -11.35
CA ARG A 88 1.87 -14.69 -12.60
C ARG A 88 3.20 -15.31 -12.25
N GLN A 89 3.45 -16.49 -12.76
CA GLN A 89 4.72 -17.17 -12.55
C GLN A 89 5.34 -17.57 -13.88
N ARG A 90 6.64 -17.44 -13.95
CA ARG A 90 7.45 -17.91 -15.06
C ARG A 90 8.55 -18.80 -14.51
N ILE A 91 8.64 -20.01 -15.03
CA ILE A 91 9.65 -20.98 -14.65
C ILE A 91 10.50 -21.26 -15.89
N GLN A 92 11.80 -21.05 -15.76
CA GLN A 92 12.77 -21.26 -16.81
C GLN A 92 13.94 -22.07 -16.27
N THR A 93 14.62 -22.79 -17.16
CA THR A 93 15.90 -23.39 -16.83
C THR A 93 16.96 -22.32 -16.69
N ALA A 94 17.70 -22.31 -15.58
CA ALA A 94 18.83 -21.42 -15.40
C ALA A 94 20.02 -21.84 -16.28
N SER A 95 21.07 -21.01 -16.32
CA SER A 95 22.32 -21.34 -17.02
C SER A 95 22.93 -22.64 -16.53
N ASP A 96 22.77 -22.95 -15.24
CA ASP A 96 23.03 -24.26 -14.68
C ASP A 96 21.75 -25.11 -14.76
N SER A 97 21.81 -26.21 -15.49
CA SER A 97 20.65 -27.13 -15.69
C SER A 97 20.11 -27.76 -14.41
N ARG A 98 20.84 -27.61 -13.29
CA ARG A 98 20.39 -28.09 -11.97
C ARG A 98 19.45 -27.13 -11.26
N LEU A 99 19.29 -25.92 -11.81
CA LEU A 99 18.50 -24.87 -11.20
C LEU A 99 17.40 -24.42 -12.16
N PHE A 100 16.26 -24.11 -11.58
CA PHE A 100 15.21 -23.36 -12.24
C PHE A 100 15.22 -21.92 -11.76
N THR A 101 15.05 -20.98 -12.68
CA THR A 101 14.74 -19.59 -12.35
C THR A 101 13.23 -19.43 -12.27
N VAL A 102 12.74 -18.91 -11.17
CA VAL A 102 11.31 -18.67 -10.94
C VAL A 102 11.11 -17.18 -10.73
N ASP A 103 10.28 -16.59 -11.57
CA ASP A 103 9.83 -15.20 -11.45
C ASP A 103 8.36 -15.18 -11.10
N ILE A 104 8.02 -14.50 -10.02
CA ILE A 104 6.65 -14.35 -9.55
C ILE A 104 6.28 -12.89 -9.50
N GLU A 105 5.18 -12.55 -10.14
CA GLU A 105 4.60 -11.21 -10.13
C GLU A 105 3.22 -11.27 -9.52
N VAL A 106 2.94 -10.37 -8.57
CA VAL A 106 1.66 -10.31 -7.88
C VAL A 106 1.05 -8.93 -8.07
N GLY A 107 -0.21 -8.90 -8.46
CA GLY A 107 -1.01 -7.71 -8.57
C GLY A 107 -2.45 -7.96 -8.17
N LEU A 108 -3.27 -6.92 -8.16
CA LEU A 108 -4.70 -7.02 -7.92
C LEU A 108 -5.46 -7.24 -9.23
N VAL A 109 -6.52 -8.02 -9.17
CA VAL A 109 -7.42 -8.23 -10.31
C VAL A 109 -8.01 -6.88 -10.74
N GLY A 110 -8.02 -6.62 -12.04
CA GLY A 110 -8.54 -5.39 -12.61
C GLY A 110 -7.58 -4.21 -12.60
N ARG A 111 -6.36 -4.40 -12.10
CA ARG A 111 -5.29 -3.40 -12.17
C ARG A 111 -4.10 -3.95 -12.95
N ASP A 112 -3.55 -3.16 -13.85
CA ASP A 112 -2.36 -3.55 -14.63
C ASP A 112 -1.06 -3.40 -13.84
N GLN A 113 -1.12 -2.81 -12.67
CA GLN A 113 0.05 -2.55 -11.84
C GLN A 113 0.53 -3.82 -11.14
N ILE A 114 1.81 -4.13 -11.29
CA ILE A 114 2.49 -5.15 -10.50
C ILE A 114 2.88 -4.54 -9.15
N LEU A 115 2.36 -5.12 -8.06
CA LEU A 115 2.62 -4.63 -6.71
C LEU A 115 3.89 -5.22 -6.10
N HIS A 116 4.23 -6.46 -6.47
CA HIS A 116 5.43 -7.12 -5.99
C HIS A 116 5.96 -8.10 -7.03
N ARG A 117 7.27 -8.15 -7.13
CA ARG A 117 8.00 -9.10 -7.99
C ARG A 117 9.08 -9.76 -7.17
N VAL A 118 9.20 -11.06 -7.29
CA VAL A 118 10.28 -11.83 -6.67
C VAL A 118 10.84 -12.80 -7.69
N SER A 119 12.16 -12.94 -7.67
CA SER A 119 12.89 -13.93 -8.47
C SER A 119 13.71 -14.81 -7.55
N SER A 120 13.72 -16.09 -7.81
CA SER A 120 14.49 -17.05 -7.02
C SER A 120 14.96 -18.22 -7.87
N TRP A 121 15.93 -18.94 -7.35
CA TRP A 121 16.38 -20.20 -7.93
C TRP A 121 15.87 -21.36 -7.07
N ILE A 122 15.37 -22.37 -7.75
CA ILE A 122 14.91 -23.61 -7.12
C ILE A 122 15.71 -24.75 -7.72
N ALA A 123 16.27 -25.59 -6.87
CA ALA A 123 17.01 -26.76 -7.33
C ALA A 123 16.06 -27.74 -8.03
N SER A 124 16.47 -28.21 -9.22
CA SER A 124 15.78 -29.31 -9.87
C SER A 124 16.09 -30.60 -9.10
N ARG A 125 15.08 -31.19 -8.49
CA ARG A 125 15.22 -32.52 -7.91
C ARG A 125 15.11 -33.52 -9.04
N HIS A 126 16.24 -34.06 -9.41
CA HIS A 126 16.23 -35.30 -10.18
C HIS A 126 16.03 -36.45 -9.20
N GLU A 127 14.89 -37.07 -9.28
CA GLU A 127 14.73 -38.40 -8.70
C GLU A 127 15.44 -39.45 -9.58
#